data_171aa583ade6281b502291b4a67fd070
#
_entry.id   171aa583ade6281b502291b4a67fd070
#
_cell.length_a   1.000
_cell.length_b   1.000
_cell.length_c   1.000
_cell.angle_alpha   90.00
_cell.angle_beta   90.00
_cell.angle_gamma   90.00
#
_symmetry.space_group_name_H-M   'P 1'
#
loop_
_entity.id
_entity.type
_entity.pdbx_description
1 polymer ?
#
loop_
_entity_poly.entity_id
_entity_poly.type
_entity_poly.pdbx_seq_one_letter_code
_entity_poly.pdbx_strand_id
1 'polypeptide(L)'
;MEVAKIQVSPSGNIVIDGHGASLQQLERTLAREKKNDGEIWYYREPPTAEPTDAQIRVFTIIMNSGLHVSFSTRPDFSDWVDDDGQSHPRNP
;
A
#
# COMPACT_ATOMS: atom_id res chain seq x y z
N MET A 1 16.87 -1.50 2.69
CA MET A 1 15.77 -1.08 1.80
C MET A 1 14.65 -0.54 2.64
N GLU A 2 14.14 0.62 2.29
CA GLU A 2 13.02 1.20 3.01
C GLU A 2 11.70 0.66 2.48
N VAL A 3 10.74 0.51 3.37
CA VAL A 3 9.39 0.06 3.04
C VAL A 3 8.40 0.99 3.72
N ALA A 4 7.42 1.49 2.98
CA ALA A 4 6.28 2.18 3.55
C ALA A 4 5.07 1.25 3.50
N LYS A 5 4.45 1.02 4.65
CA LYS A 5 3.29 0.14 4.78
C LYS A 5 2.03 0.99 4.72
N ILE A 6 1.26 0.84 3.65
CA ILE A 6 0.08 1.67 3.40
C ILE A 6 -1.19 0.83 3.44
N GLN A 7 -2.13 1.24 4.28
CA GLN A 7 -3.45 0.64 4.39
C GLN A 7 -4.50 1.65 4.00
N VAL A 8 -5.49 1.23 3.21
CA VAL A 8 -6.57 2.11 2.76
C VAL A 8 -7.91 1.48 3.08
N SER A 9 -8.73 2.20 3.84
CA SER A 9 -10.09 1.77 4.20
C SER A 9 -11.06 1.99 3.04
N PRO A 10 -12.29 1.41 3.11
CA PRO A 10 -13.29 1.64 2.06
C PRO A 10 -13.65 3.10 1.84
N SER A 11 -13.57 3.94 2.88
CA SER A 11 -13.85 5.36 2.76
C SER A 11 -12.66 6.15 2.19
N GLY A 12 -11.53 5.50 1.96
CA GLY A 12 -10.33 6.15 1.45
C GLY A 12 -9.42 6.71 2.53
N ASN A 13 -9.65 6.37 3.79
CA ASN A 13 -8.74 6.76 4.86
C ASN A 13 -7.41 6.02 4.71
N ILE A 14 -6.33 6.77 4.81
CA ILE A 14 -4.97 6.27 4.59
C ILE A 14 -4.28 6.12 5.93
N VAL A 15 -3.62 4.96 6.10
CA VAL A 15 -2.74 4.71 7.25
C VAL A 15 -1.37 4.35 6.70
N ILE A 16 -0.34 5.07 7.14
CA ILE A 16 1.03 4.84 6.72
C ILE A 16 1.85 4.46 7.96
N ASP A 17 2.45 3.27 7.94
CA ASP A 17 3.25 2.74 9.05
C ASP A 17 2.52 2.82 10.40
N GLY A 18 1.20 2.56 10.39
CA GLY A 18 0.38 2.56 11.58
C GLY A 18 -0.19 3.92 11.97
N HIS A 19 0.06 4.97 11.21
CA HIS A 19 -0.40 6.33 11.51
C HIS A 19 -1.33 6.85 10.44
N GLY A 20 -2.44 7.47 10.84
CA GLY A 20 -3.36 8.11 9.91
C GLY A 20 -2.66 9.21 9.12
N ALA A 21 -2.96 9.30 7.83
CA ALA A 21 -2.27 10.21 6.93
C ALA A 21 -3.24 10.88 5.97
N SER A 22 -2.89 12.10 5.54
CA SER A 22 -3.57 12.82 4.49
C SER A 22 -3.02 12.43 3.11
N LEU A 23 -3.72 12.84 2.05
CA LEU A 23 -3.18 12.68 0.69
C LEU A 23 -1.84 13.38 0.52
N GLN A 24 -1.68 14.55 1.11
CA GLN A 24 -0.42 15.28 1.05
C GLN A 24 0.71 14.51 1.72
N GLN A 25 0.44 13.90 2.87
CA GLN A 25 1.42 13.06 3.55
C GLN A 25 1.75 11.81 2.75
N LEU A 26 0.76 11.22 2.07
CA LEU A 26 1.00 10.10 1.17
C LEU A 26 1.96 10.51 0.05
N GLU A 27 1.71 11.65 -0.59
CA GLU A 27 2.57 12.13 -1.68
C GLU A 27 4.00 12.36 -1.21
N ARG A 28 4.18 12.92 -0.01
CA ARG A 28 5.52 13.09 0.58
C ARG A 28 6.21 11.76 0.85
N THR A 29 5.45 10.78 1.34
CA THR A 29 5.97 9.44 1.60
C THR A 29 6.42 8.78 0.31
N LEU A 30 5.61 8.88 -0.75
CA LEU A 30 5.97 8.30 -2.05
C LEU A 30 7.23 8.95 -2.62
N ALA A 31 7.35 10.28 -2.51
CA ALA A 31 8.54 11.00 -2.98
C ALA A 31 9.78 10.57 -2.21
N ARG A 32 9.67 10.40 -0.89
CA ARG A 32 10.79 9.96 -0.06
C ARG A 32 11.23 8.54 -0.43
N GLU A 33 10.28 7.61 -0.59
CA GLU A 33 10.61 6.23 -0.95
C GLU A 33 11.22 6.16 -2.34
N LYS A 34 10.73 6.98 -3.27
CA LYS A 34 11.29 7.06 -4.62
C LYS A 34 12.74 7.51 -4.59
N LYS A 35 13.05 8.50 -3.78
CA LYS A 35 14.41 9.02 -3.62
C LYS A 35 15.34 8.00 -3.01
N ASN A 36 14.84 7.14 -2.12
CA ASN A 36 15.64 6.18 -1.36
C ASN A 36 15.57 4.75 -1.90
N ASP A 37 15.04 4.55 -3.12
CA ASP A 37 14.84 3.23 -3.72
C ASP A 37 14.01 2.30 -2.84
N GLY A 38 13.04 2.86 -2.13
CA GLY A 38 12.14 2.10 -1.29
C GLY A 38 11.05 1.39 -2.07
N GLU A 39 10.23 0.65 -1.36
CA GLU A 39 9.04 0.03 -1.95
C GLU A 39 7.83 0.25 -1.06
N ILE A 40 6.65 -0.02 -1.63
CA ILE A 40 5.37 0.13 -0.94
C ILE A 40 4.79 -1.24 -0.69
N TRP A 41 4.39 -1.51 0.56
CA TRP A 41 3.54 -2.64 0.90
C TRP A 41 2.13 -2.09 1.06
N TYR A 42 1.20 -2.65 0.30
CA TYR A 42 -0.15 -2.12 0.20
C TYR A 42 -1.19 -3.14 0.68
N TYR A 43 -2.05 -2.72 1.60
CA TYR A 43 -3.18 -3.50 2.07
C TYR A 43 -4.47 -2.71 1.90
N ARG A 44 -5.42 -3.27 1.14
CA ARG A 44 -6.74 -2.67 0.94
C ARG A 44 -7.73 -3.38 1.86
N GLU A 45 -8.50 -2.63 2.60
CA GLU A 45 -9.45 -3.17 3.57
C GLU A 45 -10.88 -3.08 3.04
N PRO A 46 -11.63 -4.21 2.98
CA PRO A 46 -11.15 -5.59 3.10
C PRO A 46 -10.55 -6.06 1.77
N PRO A 47 -9.58 -6.98 1.81
CA PRO A 47 -8.87 -7.38 0.58
C PRO A 47 -9.73 -8.24 -0.36
N THR A 48 -10.82 -8.83 0.15
CA THR A 48 -11.69 -9.71 -0.62
C THR A 48 -12.84 -8.99 -1.32
N ALA A 49 -13.12 -7.75 -0.95
CA ALA A 49 -14.18 -6.97 -1.57
C ALA A 49 -13.65 -6.19 -2.78
N GLU A 50 -14.54 -5.78 -3.67
CA GLU A 50 -14.14 -4.89 -4.74
C GLU A 50 -13.69 -3.54 -4.18
N PRO A 51 -12.68 -2.91 -4.79
CA PRO A 51 -12.22 -1.60 -4.31
C PRO A 51 -13.30 -0.55 -4.51
N THR A 52 -13.41 0.36 -3.54
CA THR A 52 -14.28 1.52 -3.66
C THR A 52 -13.63 2.57 -4.56
N ASP A 53 -14.42 3.55 -5.04
CA ASP A 53 -13.86 4.65 -5.82
C ASP A 53 -12.79 5.42 -5.06
N ALA A 54 -13.00 5.61 -3.74
CA ALA A 54 -12.01 6.26 -2.89
C ALA A 54 -10.70 5.47 -2.83
N GLN A 55 -10.79 4.15 -2.71
CA GLN A 55 -9.59 3.29 -2.71
C GLN A 55 -8.89 3.31 -4.05
N ILE A 56 -9.64 3.29 -5.16
CA ILE A 56 -9.07 3.35 -6.50
C ILE A 56 -8.29 4.64 -6.69
N ARG A 57 -8.81 5.76 -6.19
CA ARG A 57 -8.13 7.06 -6.28
C ARG A 57 -6.78 7.04 -5.58
N VAL A 58 -6.74 6.53 -4.36
CA VAL A 58 -5.49 6.44 -3.59
C VAL A 58 -4.52 5.49 -4.28
N PHE A 59 -5.01 4.34 -4.72
CA PHE A 59 -4.18 3.35 -5.38
C PHE A 59 -3.57 3.90 -6.68
N THR A 60 -4.33 4.67 -7.43
CA THR A 60 -3.85 5.30 -8.67
C THR A 60 -2.66 6.23 -8.38
N ILE A 61 -2.75 7.01 -7.31
CA ILE A 61 -1.64 7.88 -6.89
C ILE A 61 -0.40 7.04 -6.57
N ILE A 62 -0.57 5.94 -5.85
CA ILE A 62 0.54 5.06 -5.50
C ILE A 62 1.18 4.46 -6.76
N MET A 63 0.37 3.96 -7.67
CA MET A 63 0.89 3.34 -8.90
C MET A 63 1.59 4.36 -9.81
N ASN A 64 1.10 5.58 -9.86
CA ASN A 64 1.71 6.64 -10.67
C ASN A 64 3.06 7.10 -10.12
N SER A 65 3.40 6.72 -8.89
CA SER A 65 4.72 7.05 -8.33
C SER A 65 5.87 6.30 -9.01
N GLY A 66 5.56 5.20 -9.68
CA GLY A 66 6.58 4.35 -10.30
C GLY A 66 7.33 3.46 -9.32
N LEU A 67 6.93 3.45 -8.06
CA LEU A 67 7.53 2.58 -7.05
C LEU A 67 7.04 1.14 -7.21
N HIS A 68 7.88 0.18 -6.79
CA HIS A 68 7.44 -1.19 -6.68
C HIS A 68 6.40 -1.31 -5.57
N VAL A 69 5.27 -1.94 -5.87
CA VAL A 69 4.19 -2.13 -4.91
C VAL A 69 3.98 -3.62 -4.70
N SER A 70 4.07 -4.05 -3.46
CA SER A 70 3.83 -5.43 -3.06
C SER A 70 2.53 -5.48 -2.27
N PHE A 71 1.60 -6.32 -2.70
CA PHE A 71 0.27 -6.40 -2.10
C PHE A 71 0.24 -7.38 -0.95
N SER A 72 -0.52 -7.04 0.11
CA SER A 72 -0.78 -7.93 1.22
C SER A 72 -2.29 -8.19 1.33
N THR A 73 -2.66 -9.35 1.85
CA THR A 73 -4.05 -9.67 2.17
C THR A 73 -4.33 -9.61 3.66
N ARG A 74 -3.30 -9.31 4.46
CA ARG A 74 -3.40 -9.23 5.92
C ARG A 74 -3.01 -7.84 6.42
N PRO A 75 -3.72 -7.32 7.43
CA PRO A 75 -3.46 -5.96 7.92
C PRO A 75 -2.10 -5.79 8.60
N ASP A 76 -1.46 -6.88 9.00
CA ASP A 76 -0.11 -6.83 9.58
C ASP A 76 0.99 -6.95 8.51
N PHE A 77 0.62 -7.01 7.22
CA PHE A 77 1.55 -7.15 6.10
C PHE A 77 2.43 -8.40 6.18
N SER A 78 1.90 -9.48 6.77
CA SER A 78 2.67 -10.71 6.97
C SER A 78 2.73 -11.58 5.73
N ASP A 79 2.03 -11.20 4.66
CA ASP A 79 2.03 -11.94 3.40
C ASP A 79 2.28 -10.99 2.22
N TRP A 80 2.58 -11.57 1.06
CA TRP A 80 2.61 -10.85 -0.20
C TRP A 80 1.93 -11.69 -1.28
N VAL A 81 1.36 -11.03 -2.27
CA VAL A 81 0.60 -11.68 -3.34
C VAL A 81 1.42 -11.63 -4.62
N ASP A 82 1.59 -12.80 -5.24
CA ASP A 82 2.33 -12.88 -6.51
C ASP A 82 1.46 -12.53 -7.71
N ASP A 83 2.05 -12.61 -8.91
CA ASP A 83 1.37 -12.26 -10.16
C ASP A 83 0.19 -13.20 -10.48
N ASP A 84 0.18 -14.38 -9.91
CA ASP A 84 -0.92 -15.34 -10.07
C ASP A 84 -2.02 -15.15 -9.02
N GLY A 85 -1.88 -14.17 -8.14
CA GLY A 85 -2.85 -13.89 -7.08
C GLY A 85 -2.70 -14.79 -5.86
N GLN A 86 -1.58 -15.49 -5.72
CA GLN A 86 -1.34 -16.37 -4.60
C GLN A 86 -0.58 -15.70 -3.48
N SER A 87 -1.04 -15.92 -2.25
CA SER A 87 -0.42 -15.36 -1.06
C SER A 87 0.77 -16.20 -0.61
N HIS A 88 1.85 -15.52 -0.25
CA HIS A 88 3.07 -16.13 0.29
C HIS A 88 3.44 -15.41 1.59
N PRO A 89 4.01 -16.12 2.57
CA PRO A 89 4.47 -15.45 3.78
C PRO A 89 5.67 -14.54 3.49
N ARG A 90 5.68 -13.38 4.15
CA ARG A 90 6.88 -12.52 4.17
C ARG A 90 7.76 -13.03 5.28
N ASN A 91 8.73 -13.83 4.95
CA ASN A 91 9.63 -14.32 5.95
C ASN A 91 10.75 -13.33 6.20
N PRO A 92 11.13 -13.19 7.46
CA PRO A 92 12.36 -12.49 7.78
C PRO A 92 13.57 -13.30 7.29
#